data_119ffcb887d320523ae91d73c4dbc315
#
_entry.id   119ffcb887d320523ae91d73c4dbc315
#
_cell.length_a   1.000
_cell.length_b   1.000
_cell.length_c   1.000
_cell.angle_alpha   90.00
_cell.angle_beta   90.00
_cell.angle_gamma   90.00
#
_symmetry.space_group_name_H-M   'P 1'
#
loop_
_entity.id
_entity.type
_entity.pdbx_description
1 polymer ?
#
loop_
_entity_poly.entity_id
_entity_poly.type
_entity_poly.pdbx_seq_one_letter_code
_entity_poly.pdbx_strand_id
1 'polypeptide(L)'
;MVLLIIPLNALASSESYNNNIYCNKINGIQEYTLKNKVRVDCLTQDYAIEMDWCSKWYEGVTQALYYSMLTKRKAKLVLIKKSSSDYKYIDRAKKTINFYNLPVELEIIDIIE
;
A
#
# COMPACT_ATOMS: atom_id res chain seq x y z
N MET A 1 34.32 22.40 1.86
CA MET A 1 33.06 21.84 2.34
C MET A 1 32.31 21.22 1.17
N VAL A 2 32.03 19.93 1.25
CA VAL A 2 31.27 19.24 0.21
C VAL A 2 29.77 19.31 0.60
N LEU A 3 28.96 19.94 -0.25
CA LEU A 3 27.52 20.00 -0.06
C LEU A 3 26.89 18.77 -0.71
N LEU A 4 26.32 17.89 0.10
CA LEU A 4 25.60 16.73 -0.38
C LEU A 4 24.19 17.16 -0.75
N ILE A 5 23.90 17.17 -2.04
CA ILE A 5 22.55 17.46 -2.54
C ILE A 5 21.85 16.12 -2.79
N ILE A 6 20.86 15.81 -1.98
CA ILE A 6 20.03 14.64 -2.20
C ILE A 6 18.89 15.06 -3.12
N PRO A 7 18.69 14.38 -4.28
CA PRO A 7 17.58 14.70 -5.17
C PRO A 7 16.26 14.56 -4.43
N LEU A 8 15.35 15.50 -4.63
CA LEU A 8 14.07 15.53 -3.96
C LEU A 8 13.23 14.28 -4.28
N ASN A 9 13.29 13.79 -5.52
CA ASN A 9 12.58 12.59 -5.95
C ASN A 9 13.08 11.33 -5.24
N ALA A 10 14.36 11.25 -4.87
CA ALA A 10 14.90 10.12 -4.11
C ALA A 10 14.30 10.06 -2.71
N LEU A 11 14.01 11.20 -2.08
CA LEU A 11 13.35 11.27 -0.78
C LEU A 11 11.86 11.01 -0.88
N ALA A 12 11.22 11.46 -1.99
CA ALA A 12 9.78 11.35 -2.21
C ALA A 12 9.36 9.95 -2.66
N SER A 13 10.30 9.11 -3.14
CA SER A 13 10.00 7.83 -3.76
C SER A 13 9.83 6.66 -2.78
N SER A 14 9.87 6.90 -1.46
CA SER A 14 9.71 5.84 -0.47
C SER A 14 8.26 5.37 -0.38
N GLU A 15 8.08 4.11 -0.01
CA GLU A 15 6.76 3.54 0.27
C GLU A 15 6.05 4.32 1.38
N SER A 16 6.77 4.64 2.45
CA SER A 16 6.25 5.41 3.58
C SER A 16 5.76 6.80 3.17
N TYR A 17 6.51 7.48 2.32
CA TYR A 17 6.13 8.81 1.80
C TYR A 17 4.81 8.71 1.01
N ASN A 18 4.72 7.72 0.12
CA ASN A 18 3.51 7.51 -0.67
C ASN A 18 2.31 7.19 0.23
N ASN A 19 2.51 6.35 1.24
CA ASN A 19 1.46 6.02 2.20
C ASN A 19 0.98 7.26 2.95
N ASN A 20 1.90 8.09 3.42
CA ASN A 20 1.55 9.29 4.18
C ASN A 20 0.67 10.24 3.36
N ILE A 21 1.03 10.48 2.12
CA ILE A 21 0.26 11.37 1.22
C ILE A 21 -1.10 10.76 0.91
N TYR A 22 -1.14 9.47 0.55
CA TYR A 22 -2.38 8.77 0.24
C TYR A 22 -3.33 8.78 1.43
N CYS A 23 -2.83 8.36 2.59
CA CYS A 23 -3.62 8.22 3.81
C CYS A 23 -4.19 9.58 4.27
N ASN A 24 -3.41 10.64 4.18
CA ASN A 24 -3.87 11.99 4.49
C ASN A 24 -5.04 12.42 3.58
N LYS A 25 -4.96 12.12 2.30
CA LYS A 25 -6.02 12.50 1.35
C LYS A 25 -7.36 11.88 1.66
N ILE A 26 -7.36 10.68 2.24
CA ILE A 26 -8.60 9.95 2.57
C ILE A 26 -8.96 10.07 4.06
N ASN A 27 -8.27 10.94 4.79
CA ASN A 27 -8.48 11.17 6.22
C ASN A 27 -8.32 9.91 7.06
N GLY A 28 -7.36 9.06 6.68
CA GLY A 28 -7.01 7.86 7.43
C GLY A 28 -6.02 8.11 8.55
N ILE A 29 -5.87 7.13 9.40
CA ILE A 29 -4.85 7.13 10.47
C ILE A 29 -3.64 6.35 9.97
N GLN A 30 -2.50 7.04 9.83
CA GLN A 30 -1.26 6.45 9.34
C GLN A 30 -0.61 5.58 10.40
N GLU A 31 -0.06 4.44 9.97
CA GLU A 31 0.79 3.59 10.80
C GLU A 31 0.11 3.24 12.13
N TYR A 32 -1.15 2.80 12.06
CA TYR A 32 -1.95 2.49 13.24
C TYR A 32 -1.50 1.16 13.85
N THR A 33 -1.04 1.20 15.10
CA THR A 33 -0.56 0.02 15.83
C THR A 33 -1.71 -0.65 16.57
N LEU A 34 -1.94 -1.93 16.26
CA LEU A 34 -2.94 -2.76 16.94
C LEU A 34 -2.40 -3.31 18.26
N LYS A 35 -3.29 -3.88 19.09
CA LYS A 35 -2.92 -4.42 20.41
C LYS A 35 -1.82 -5.49 20.34
N ASN A 36 -1.80 -6.29 19.26
CA ASN A 36 -0.81 -7.35 19.05
C ASN A 36 0.50 -6.83 18.43
N LYS A 37 0.71 -5.50 18.40
CA LYS A 37 1.88 -4.84 17.86
C LYS A 37 1.97 -4.83 16.33
N VAL A 38 0.98 -5.38 15.62
CA VAL A 38 0.89 -5.28 14.18
C VAL A 38 0.50 -3.85 13.80
N ARG A 39 1.13 -3.32 12.76
CA ARG A 39 0.92 -1.94 12.31
C ARG A 39 0.26 -1.93 10.95
N VAL A 40 -0.91 -1.31 10.87
CA VAL A 40 -1.66 -1.12 9.63
C VAL A 40 -1.19 0.17 8.96
N ASP A 41 -0.88 0.13 7.67
CA ASP A 41 -0.34 1.31 6.97
C ASP A 41 -1.30 2.49 7.01
N CYS A 42 -2.58 2.26 6.77
CA CYS A 42 -3.59 3.30 6.82
C CYS A 42 -4.93 2.71 7.26
N LEU A 43 -5.49 3.25 8.32
CA LEU A 43 -6.76 2.79 8.87
C LEU A 43 -7.82 3.86 8.67
N THR A 44 -8.92 3.51 8.00
CA THR A 44 -10.09 4.36 7.90
C THR A 44 -11.27 3.71 8.63
N GLN A 45 -12.41 4.39 8.65
CA GLN A 45 -13.61 3.80 9.28
C GLN A 45 -14.00 2.48 8.64
N ASP A 46 -13.88 2.35 7.32
CA ASP A 46 -14.37 1.17 6.58
C ASP A 46 -13.26 0.22 6.14
N TYR A 47 -12.02 0.67 6.08
CA TYR A 47 -10.92 -0.08 5.46
C TYR A 47 -9.71 -0.21 6.36
N ALA A 48 -9.08 -1.38 6.29
CA ALA A 48 -7.70 -1.59 6.70
C ALA A 48 -6.86 -1.66 5.41
N ILE A 49 -5.96 -0.73 5.24
CA ILE A 49 -5.27 -0.51 3.98
C ILE A 49 -3.79 -0.87 4.12
N GLU A 50 -3.33 -1.71 3.19
CA GLU A 50 -1.92 -2.02 2.99
C GLU A 50 -1.41 -1.29 1.76
N MET A 51 -0.26 -0.65 1.88
CA MET A 51 0.42 -0.01 0.75
C MET A 51 1.70 -0.78 0.43
N ASP A 52 1.92 -1.09 -0.84
CA ASP A 52 3.11 -1.82 -1.25
C ASP A 52 3.53 -1.45 -2.68
N TRP A 53 4.80 -1.69 -3.00
CA TRP A 53 5.26 -1.64 -4.38
C TRP A 53 4.58 -2.73 -5.21
N CYS A 54 4.33 -2.47 -6.48
CA CYS A 54 3.73 -3.46 -7.37
C CYS A 54 4.48 -4.80 -7.36
N SER A 55 5.81 -4.76 -7.29
CA SER A 55 6.65 -5.97 -7.28
C SER A 55 6.43 -6.85 -6.04
N LYS A 56 5.84 -6.29 -4.99
CA LYS A 56 5.54 -7.02 -3.74
C LYS A 56 4.05 -7.33 -3.59
N TRP A 57 3.35 -7.45 -4.70
CA TRP A 57 1.89 -7.59 -4.71
C TRP A 57 1.38 -8.76 -3.86
N TYR A 58 2.07 -9.90 -3.87
CA TYR A 58 1.61 -11.07 -3.13
C TYR A 58 1.78 -10.90 -1.61
N GLU A 59 2.85 -10.25 -1.17
CA GLU A 59 2.99 -9.86 0.24
C GLU A 59 1.89 -8.88 0.62
N GLY A 60 1.62 -7.90 -0.25
CA GLY A 60 0.58 -6.90 -0.05
C GLY A 60 -0.81 -7.52 0.09
N VAL A 61 -1.16 -8.48 -0.77
CA VAL A 61 -2.45 -9.18 -0.68
C VAL A 61 -2.60 -9.89 0.66
N THR A 62 -1.56 -10.62 1.08
CA THR A 62 -1.59 -11.36 2.34
C THR A 62 -1.72 -10.42 3.53
N GLN A 63 -0.97 -9.32 3.56
CA GLN A 63 -1.02 -8.36 4.64
C GLN A 63 -2.36 -7.63 4.69
N ALA A 64 -2.92 -7.26 3.54
CA ALA A 64 -4.23 -6.62 3.48
C ALA A 64 -5.32 -7.53 4.09
N LEU A 65 -5.30 -8.81 3.73
CA LEU A 65 -6.23 -9.80 4.28
C LEU A 65 -6.05 -9.96 5.80
N TYR A 66 -4.81 -10.03 6.25
CA TYR A 66 -4.50 -10.19 7.67
C TYR A 66 -4.98 -9.00 8.49
N TYR A 67 -4.71 -7.78 8.02
CA TYR A 67 -5.17 -6.56 8.70
C TYR A 67 -6.69 -6.47 8.73
N SER A 68 -7.34 -6.86 7.65
CA SER A 68 -8.80 -6.93 7.59
C SER A 68 -9.36 -7.88 8.65
N MET A 69 -8.75 -9.05 8.78
CA MET A 69 -9.16 -10.03 9.79
C MET A 69 -9.03 -9.47 11.19
N LEU A 70 -7.91 -8.80 11.50
CA LEU A 70 -7.66 -8.26 12.84
C LEU A 70 -8.56 -7.07 13.18
N THR A 71 -8.87 -6.22 12.20
CA THR A 71 -9.63 -4.98 12.42
C THR A 71 -11.11 -5.12 12.20
N LYS A 72 -11.56 -6.21 11.55
CA LYS A 72 -12.94 -6.42 11.12
C LYS A 72 -13.39 -5.36 10.10
N ARG A 73 -12.44 -4.74 9.41
CA ARG A 73 -12.68 -3.77 8.34
C ARG A 73 -12.36 -4.38 6.99
N LYS A 74 -12.87 -3.79 5.93
CA LYS A 74 -12.62 -4.29 4.57
C LYS A 74 -11.14 -4.19 4.22
N ALA A 75 -10.63 -5.21 3.52
CA ALA A 75 -9.25 -5.22 3.07
C ALA A 75 -9.09 -4.35 1.82
N LYS A 76 -8.09 -3.49 1.82
CA LYS A 76 -7.70 -2.73 0.64
C LYS A 76 -6.20 -2.79 0.46
N LEU A 77 -5.77 -3.10 -0.77
CA LEU A 77 -4.37 -3.07 -1.15
C LEU A 77 -4.16 -1.95 -2.16
N VAL A 78 -3.27 -1.03 -1.84
CA VAL A 78 -2.85 0.03 -2.75
C VAL A 78 -1.45 -0.31 -3.24
N LEU A 79 -1.32 -0.55 -4.54
CA LEU A 79 -0.04 -0.83 -5.17
C LEU A 79 0.52 0.42 -5.84
N ILE A 80 1.77 0.72 -5.54
CA ILE A 80 2.50 1.86 -6.09
C ILE A 80 3.21 1.42 -7.35
N LYS A 81 2.83 2.03 -8.48
CA LYS A 81 3.43 1.76 -9.78
C LYS A 81 4.57 2.74 -10.03
N LYS A 82 5.76 2.22 -10.28
CA LYS A 82 6.96 3.03 -10.57
C LYS A 82 7.08 3.36 -12.05
N SER A 83 6.70 2.41 -12.91
CA SER A 83 6.80 2.55 -14.38
C SER A 83 5.90 1.54 -15.07
N SER A 84 5.85 1.61 -16.40
CA SER A 84 5.07 0.66 -17.19
C SER A 84 5.53 -0.79 -17.07
N SER A 85 6.77 -1.04 -16.66
CA SER A 85 7.26 -2.40 -16.39
C SER A 85 6.53 -3.08 -15.23
N ASP A 86 5.81 -2.33 -14.41
CA ASP A 86 5.04 -2.87 -13.28
C ASP A 86 3.70 -3.46 -13.68
N TYR A 87 3.23 -3.26 -14.91
CA TYR A 87 1.93 -3.80 -15.34
C TYR A 87 1.85 -5.33 -15.21
N LYS A 88 2.96 -6.04 -15.37
CA LYS A 88 2.99 -7.50 -15.18
C LYS A 88 2.61 -7.89 -13.74
N TYR A 89 3.02 -7.13 -12.75
CA TYR A 89 2.69 -7.37 -11.35
C TYR A 89 1.22 -7.05 -11.05
N ILE A 90 0.74 -5.96 -11.61
CA ILE A 90 -0.67 -5.55 -11.47
C ILE A 90 -1.57 -6.62 -12.06
N ASP A 91 -1.23 -7.14 -13.24
CA ASP A 91 -1.98 -8.21 -13.89
C ASP A 91 -2.01 -9.47 -13.03
N ARG A 92 -0.86 -9.87 -12.47
CA ARG A 92 -0.77 -11.04 -11.59
C ARG A 92 -1.64 -10.88 -10.35
N ALA A 93 -1.62 -9.69 -9.73
CA ALA A 93 -2.43 -9.39 -8.56
C ALA A 93 -3.92 -9.48 -8.88
N LYS A 94 -4.35 -8.86 -9.98
CA LYS A 94 -5.76 -8.88 -10.41
C LYS A 94 -6.23 -10.29 -10.70
N LYS A 95 -5.44 -11.07 -11.43
CA LYS A 95 -5.79 -12.44 -11.79
C LYS A 95 -5.92 -13.33 -10.56
N THR A 96 -5.00 -13.19 -9.61
CA THR A 96 -5.01 -13.99 -8.38
C THR A 96 -6.22 -13.66 -7.53
N ILE A 97 -6.49 -12.37 -7.30
CA ILE A 97 -7.63 -11.91 -6.53
C ILE A 97 -8.93 -12.42 -7.15
N ASN A 98 -9.06 -12.30 -8.46
CA ASN A 98 -10.28 -12.71 -9.17
C ASN A 98 -10.45 -14.22 -9.18
N PHE A 99 -9.39 -14.98 -9.43
CA PHE A 99 -9.47 -16.45 -9.51
C PHE A 99 -9.95 -17.07 -8.20
N TYR A 100 -9.44 -16.58 -7.08
CA TYR A 100 -9.81 -17.10 -5.76
C TYR A 100 -10.93 -16.31 -5.10
N ASN A 101 -11.46 -15.31 -5.78
CA ASN A 101 -12.49 -14.42 -5.23
C ASN A 101 -12.11 -13.86 -3.86
N LEU A 102 -10.88 -13.35 -3.76
CA LEU A 102 -10.38 -12.81 -2.50
C LEU A 102 -11.07 -11.49 -2.17
N PRO A 103 -11.47 -11.29 -0.89
CA PRO A 103 -12.16 -10.06 -0.48
C PRO A 103 -11.16 -8.90 -0.26
N VAL A 104 -10.44 -8.53 -1.30
CA VAL A 104 -9.47 -7.45 -1.29
C VAL A 104 -9.81 -6.48 -2.41
N GLU A 105 -10.03 -5.22 -2.05
CA GLU A 105 -10.15 -4.14 -3.02
C GLU A 105 -8.74 -3.71 -3.45
N LEU A 106 -8.50 -3.66 -4.75
CA LEU A 106 -7.19 -3.29 -5.31
C LEU A 106 -7.27 -1.91 -5.93
N GLU A 107 -6.34 -1.05 -5.53
CA GLU A 107 -6.17 0.28 -6.13
C GLU A 107 -4.71 0.42 -6.59
N ILE A 108 -4.51 1.02 -7.77
CA ILE A 108 -3.18 1.30 -8.29
C ILE A 108 -2.97 2.80 -8.28
N ILE A 109 -1.85 3.24 -7.71
CA ILE A 109 -1.45 4.65 -7.79
C ILE A 109 -0.09 4.76 -8.47
N ASP A 110 0.13 5.86 -9.16
CA ASP A 110 1.47 6.17 -9.65
C ASP A 110 2.32 6.65 -8.48
N ILE A 111 3.62 6.35 -8.54
CA ILE A 111 4.56 6.81 -7.52
C ILE A 111 4.46 8.33 -7.36
N ILE A 112 4.39 8.79 -6.13
CA ILE A 112 4.33 10.22 -5.79
C ILE A 112 5.76 10.72 -5.65
N GLU A 113 6.10 11.71 -6.45
CA GLU A 113 7.43 12.30 -6.48
C GLU A 113 7.49 13.68 -5.84
#